data_a8f14aad384a000bc710d862b332421f
#
_entry.id   a8f14aad384a000bc710d862b332421f
#
_cell.length_a   1.000
_cell.length_b   1.000
_cell.length_c   1.000
_cell.angle_alpha   90.00
_cell.angle_beta   90.00
_cell.angle_gamma   90.00
#
_symmetry.space_group_name_H-M   'P 1'
#
loop_
_entity.id
_entity.type
_entity.pdbx_description
1 polymer ?
#
loop_
_entity_poly.entity_id
_entity_poly.type
_entity_poly.pdbx_seq_one_letter_code
_entity_poly.pdbx_strand_id
1 'polypeptide(L)'
;MSKKVFIGVGHGGKDPGAVKYITEKDYTLKTAKLVAQYLKEAGVEYKLSRTADVDTDMDSKVAMCNAYNPDLVIDVHYNAGGGTGFEVYYSRVGGTSKTLAENINTEMKKLMKSRGVKTKLDSNGRDYFAIIRLTDAPAVLLEGGFVDTKSDADYIKANYSKIARAYADGILKTLGITVKTDSVSAAKPVLDKTGYKKGDKSDDIFCMKMQLIIAKKLGINKYGMDKNIWFGDGTLNAVNYLLGQWGYKQNGIAGVNFRKRLITEIEKKM
;
A
#
# COMPACT_ATOMS: atom_id res chain seq x y z
N MET A 1 -23.03 13.45 -6.90
CA MET A 1 -22.87 12.04 -6.47
C MET A 1 -21.40 11.83 -6.17
N SER A 2 -21.08 11.06 -5.13
CA SER A 2 -19.70 10.68 -4.82
C SER A 2 -19.15 9.78 -5.92
N LYS A 3 -17.85 9.92 -6.22
CA LYS A 3 -17.16 9.05 -7.16
C LYS A 3 -16.90 7.69 -6.55
N LYS A 4 -17.00 6.63 -7.37
CA LYS A 4 -16.83 5.24 -6.95
C LYS A 4 -15.72 4.56 -7.72
N VAL A 5 -14.89 3.78 -7.03
CA VAL A 5 -13.81 2.99 -7.64
C VAL A 5 -13.92 1.54 -7.19
N PHE A 6 -13.89 0.62 -8.13
CA PHE A 6 -13.71 -0.80 -7.82
C PHE A 6 -12.23 -1.16 -7.90
N ILE A 7 -11.76 -1.85 -6.87
CA ILE A 7 -10.36 -2.28 -6.75
C ILE A 7 -10.34 -3.80 -6.79
N GLY A 8 -10.04 -4.35 -7.94
CA GLY A 8 -9.71 -5.76 -8.09
C GLY A 8 -8.39 -6.06 -7.40
N VAL A 9 -8.34 -7.16 -6.69
CA VAL A 9 -7.16 -7.65 -5.99
C VAL A 9 -6.78 -8.97 -6.64
N GLY A 10 -5.66 -9.00 -7.34
CA GLY A 10 -5.20 -10.19 -8.05
C GLY A 10 -4.94 -11.35 -7.11
N HIS A 11 -5.27 -12.57 -7.56
CA HIS A 11 -5.03 -13.83 -6.85
C HIS A 11 -5.70 -13.89 -5.46
N GLY A 12 -5.34 -14.88 -4.64
CA GLY A 12 -5.83 -15.04 -3.25
C GLY A 12 -6.18 -16.49 -2.92
N GLY A 13 -6.22 -16.81 -1.62
CA GLY A 13 -6.53 -18.14 -1.16
C GLY A 13 -5.59 -19.19 -1.73
N LYS A 14 -6.13 -20.14 -2.51
CA LYS A 14 -5.36 -21.22 -3.16
C LYS A 14 -4.57 -20.77 -4.38
N ASP A 15 -4.92 -19.63 -4.99
CA ASP A 15 -4.17 -19.05 -6.09
C ASP A 15 -3.11 -18.06 -5.56
N PRO A 16 -1.83 -18.45 -5.48
CA PRO A 16 -0.77 -17.58 -4.99
C PRO A 16 -0.36 -16.50 -6.01
N GLY A 17 -0.78 -16.61 -7.28
CA GLY A 17 -0.16 -15.91 -8.39
C GLY A 17 1.29 -16.34 -8.62
N ALA A 18 2.12 -15.46 -9.16
CA ALA A 18 3.53 -15.75 -9.32
C ALA A 18 4.27 -15.74 -7.97
N VAL A 19 5.19 -16.71 -7.81
CA VAL A 19 5.96 -16.92 -6.58
C VAL A 19 7.43 -17.09 -6.90
N LYS A 20 8.28 -16.22 -6.36
CA LYS A 20 9.75 -16.41 -6.35
C LYS A 20 10.40 -15.64 -5.19
N TYR A 21 10.68 -14.36 -5.34
CA TYR A 21 11.26 -13.53 -4.28
C TYR A 21 10.18 -12.94 -3.36
N ILE A 22 8.96 -12.84 -3.86
CA ILE A 22 7.73 -12.50 -3.14
C ILE A 22 6.59 -13.35 -3.68
N THR A 23 5.48 -13.44 -2.92
CA THR A 23 4.24 -14.05 -3.35
C THR A 23 3.31 -12.95 -3.85
N GLU A 24 2.84 -13.03 -5.07
CA GLU A 24 2.05 -11.98 -5.72
C GLU A 24 0.79 -11.64 -4.92
N LYS A 25 -0.01 -12.64 -4.52
CA LYS A 25 -1.27 -12.44 -3.78
C LYS A 25 -1.13 -11.61 -2.51
N ASP A 26 0.03 -11.67 -1.84
CA ASP A 26 0.28 -10.94 -0.59
C ASP A 26 0.48 -9.46 -0.86
N TYR A 27 1.19 -9.12 -1.92
CA TYR A 27 1.50 -7.74 -2.27
C TYR A 27 0.36 -7.07 -3.03
N THR A 28 -0.42 -7.81 -3.82
CA THR A 28 -1.65 -7.29 -4.43
C THR A 28 -2.63 -6.85 -3.33
N LEU A 29 -2.82 -7.67 -2.29
CA LEU A 29 -3.70 -7.34 -1.16
C LEU A 29 -3.18 -6.15 -0.35
N LYS A 30 -1.88 -6.11 -0.02
CA LYS A 30 -1.28 -4.99 0.73
C LYS A 30 -1.41 -3.68 -0.04
N THR A 31 -1.11 -3.69 -1.33
CA THR A 31 -1.17 -2.52 -2.20
C THR A 31 -2.61 -2.04 -2.37
N ALA A 32 -3.55 -2.93 -2.70
CA ALA A 32 -4.95 -2.60 -2.89
C ALA A 32 -5.61 -1.98 -1.63
N LYS A 33 -5.30 -2.50 -0.45
CA LYS A 33 -5.78 -1.93 0.83
C LYS A 33 -5.30 -0.50 1.06
N LEU A 34 -4.06 -0.19 0.69
CA LEU A 34 -3.55 1.17 0.79
C LEU A 34 -4.14 2.10 -0.26
N VAL A 35 -4.35 1.63 -1.51
CA VAL A 35 -5.10 2.40 -2.51
C VAL A 35 -6.48 2.75 -1.97
N ALA A 36 -7.21 1.77 -1.44
CA ALA A 36 -8.53 1.99 -0.84
C ALA A 36 -8.50 3.03 0.29
N GLN A 37 -7.48 2.99 1.14
CA GLN A 37 -7.30 3.99 2.19
C GLN A 37 -7.10 5.40 1.61
N TYR A 38 -6.22 5.58 0.61
CA TYR A 38 -5.96 6.88 0.00
C TYR A 38 -7.20 7.43 -0.72
N LEU A 39 -7.98 6.57 -1.39
CA LEU A 39 -9.25 6.96 -2.01
C LEU A 39 -10.26 7.42 -0.97
N LYS A 40 -10.39 6.69 0.15
CA LYS A 40 -11.23 7.08 1.28
C LYS A 40 -10.86 8.45 1.85
N GLU A 41 -9.56 8.70 2.03
CA GLU A 41 -9.03 9.98 2.52
C GLU A 41 -9.36 11.14 1.57
N ALA A 42 -9.49 10.86 0.27
CA ALA A 42 -9.90 11.81 -0.76
C ALA A 42 -11.44 11.91 -0.96
N GLY A 43 -12.24 11.23 -0.14
CA GLY A 43 -13.71 11.27 -0.23
C GLY A 43 -14.28 10.42 -1.38
N VAL A 44 -13.49 9.49 -1.94
CA VAL A 44 -13.94 8.56 -2.99
C VAL A 44 -14.45 7.28 -2.35
N GLU A 45 -15.64 6.85 -2.77
CA GLU A 45 -16.19 5.55 -2.40
C GLU A 45 -15.42 4.42 -3.12
N TYR A 46 -15.22 3.30 -2.44
CA TYR A 46 -14.51 2.18 -3.04
C TYR A 46 -15.10 0.83 -2.61
N LYS A 47 -14.86 -0.17 -3.43
CA LYS A 47 -15.09 -1.58 -3.11
C LYS A 47 -13.90 -2.42 -3.54
N LEU A 48 -13.40 -3.26 -2.63
CA LEU A 48 -12.35 -4.26 -2.90
C LEU A 48 -12.99 -5.58 -3.29
N SER A 49 -12.41 -6.32 -4.25
CA SER A 49 -12.88 -7.66 -4.60
C SER A 49 -12.65 -8.67 -3.46
N ARG A 50 -11.59 -8.47 -2.65
CA ARG A 50 -11.33 -9.22 -1.40
C ARG A 50 -10.61 -8.33 -0.39
N THR A 51 -10.84 -8.61 0.90
CA THR A 51 -10.20 -7.89 2.01
C THR A 51 -9.31 -8.78 2.88
N ALA A 52 -9.26 -10.07 2.56
CA ALA A 52 -8.46 -11.09 3.22
C ALA A 52 -7.79 -12.00 2.19
N ASP A 53 -6.96 -12.93 2.62
CA ASP A 53 -6.40 -13.99 1.76
C ASP A 53 -7.44 -15.10 1.57
N VAL A 54 -8.34 -14.86 0.62
CA VAL A 54 -9.44 -15.77 0.25
C VAL A 54 -9.49 -15.92 -1.26
N ASP A 55 -10.00 -17.04 -1.74
CA ASP A 55 -10.25 -17.27 -3.15
C ASP A 55 -11.30 -16.27 -3.68
N THR A 56 -11.06 -15.76 -4.88
CA THR A 56 -12.02 -14.94 -5.62
C THR A 56 -11.84 -15.27 -7.09
N ASP A 57 -12.77 -16.02 -7.66
CA ASP A 57 -12.78 -16.30 -9.08
C ASP A 57 -13.12 -15.05 -9.90
N MET A 58 -12.81 -15.09 -11.19
CA MET A 58 -12.96 -13.94 -12.07
C MET A 58 -14.43 -13.56 -12.29
N ASP A 59 -15.32 -14.53 -12.40
CA ASP A 59 -16.74 -14.27 -12.66
C ASP A 59 -17.38 -13.57 -11.45
N SER A 60 -17.09 -14.03 -10.24
CA SER A 60 -17.49 -13.38 -8.99
C SER A 60 -16.93 -11.96 -8.87
N LYS A 61 -15.66 -11.76 -9.25
CA LYS A 61 -15.02 -10.43 -9.25
C LYS A 61 -15.72 -9.48 -10.22
N VAL A 62 -16.02 -9.90 -11.43
CA VAL A 62 -16.73 -9.14 -12.46
C VAL A 62 -18.17 -8.83 -12.01
N ALA A 63 -18.90 -9.84 -11.54
CA ALA A 63 -20.27 -9.64 -11.06
C ALA A 63 -20.32 -8.62 -9.88
N MET A 64 -19.38 -8.73 -8.94
CA MET A 64 -19.26 -7.79 -7.82
C MET A 64 -18.95 -6.36 -8.30
N CYS A 65 -18.10 -6.22 -9.32
CA CYS A 65 -17.76 -4.95 -9.93
C CYS A 65 -18.96 -4.30 -10.60
N ASN A 66 -19.65 -5.02 -11.50
CA ASN A 66 -20.77 -4.48 -12.25
C ASN A 66 -21.97 -4.16 -11.33
N ALA A 67 -22.24 -5.00 -10.32
CA ALA A 67 -23.26 -4.71 -9.30
C ALA A 67 -22.92 -3.46 -8.44
N TYR A 68 -21.65 -3.16 -8.23
CA TYR A 68 -21.22 -1.94 -7.52
C TYR A 68 -21.36 -0.68 -8.37
N ASN A 69 -21.36 -0.82 -9.69
CA ASN A 69 -21.48 0.26 -10.70
C ASN A 69 -20.48 1.41 -10.41
N PRO A 70 -19.16 1.16 -10.54
CA PRO A 70 -18.13 2.17 -10.26
C PRO A 70 -17.94 3.14 -11.43
N ASP A 71 -17.33 4.30 -11.18
CA ASP A 71 -16.85 5.22 -12.23
C ASP A 71 -15.58 4.69 -12.91
N LEU A 72 -14.71 4.00 -12.16
CA LEU A 72 -13.44 3.43 -12.62
C LEU A 72 -13.14 2.08 -11.95
N VAL A 73 -12.41 1.25 -12.68
CA VAL A 73 -11.92 -0.06 -12.21
C VAL A 73 -10.40 -0.13 -12.32
N ILE A 74 -9.74 -0.56 -11.27
CA ILE A 74 -8.36 -1.03 -11.33
C ILE A 74 -8.28 -2.49 -10.90
N ASP A 75 -7.42 -3.30 -11.51
CA ASP A 75 -7.07 -4.63 -11.02
C ASP A 75 -5.57 -4.66 -10.69
N VAL A 76 -5.23 -4.92 -9.43
CA VAL A 76 -3.85 -4.83 -8.92
C VAL A 76 -3.17 -6.17 -9.05
N HIS A 77 -2.11 -6.23 -9.85
CA HIS A 77 -1.25 -7.38 -10.09
C HIS A 77 0.24 -7.02 -10.00
N TYR A 78 1.08 -8.04 -9.99
CA TYR A 78 2.53 -7.97 -10.15
C TYR A 78 2.97 -9.00 -11.18
N ASN A 79 3.90 -8.61 -12.03
CA ASN A 79 4.33 -9.37 -13.19
C ASN A 79 5.30 -10.51 -12.83
N ALA A 80 5.48 -11.44 -13.79
CA ALA A 80 6.52 -12.48 -13.80
C ALA A 80 7.01 -12.74 -15.23
N GLY A 81 8.16 -13.40 -15.37
CA GLY A 81 8.77 -13.73 -16.66
C GLY A 81 10.15 -13.07 -16.84
N GLY A 82 10.84 -12.71 -15.76
CA GLY A 82 12.23 -12.23 -15.78
C GLY A 82 12.42 -10.81 -16.32
N GLY A 83 11.34 -10.03 -16.48
CA GLY A 83 11.41 -8.62 -16.86
C GLY A 83 11.72 -7.70 -15.68
N THR A 84 11.73 -6.38 -15.92
CA THR A 84 11.88 -5.35 -14.89
C THR A 84 11.06 -4.12 -15.21
N GLY A 85 10.53 -3.44 -14.17
CA GLY A 85 9.68 -2.27 -14.30
C GLY A 85 8.19 -2.62 -14.31
N PHE A 86 7.35 -1.58 -14.39
CA PHE A 86 5.89 -1.72 -14.34
C PHE A 86 5.25 -1.47 -15.69
N GLU A 87 4.03 -2.00 -15.89
CA GLU A 87 3.22 -1.75 -17.07
C GLU A 87 1.74 -1.65 -16.70
N VAL A 88 0.96 -0.95 -17.54
CA VAL A 88 -0.48 -0.77 -17.32
C VAL A 88 -1.22 -1.19 -18.58
N TYR A 89 -2.18 -2.08 -18.43
CA TYR A 89 -3.06 -2.50 -19.53
C TYR A 89 -4.39 -1.79 -19.45
N TYR A 90 -4.89 -1.34 -20.61
CA TYR A 90 -6.19 -0.67 -20.77
C TYR A 90 -6.98 -1.27 -21.92
N SER A 91 -8.28 -0.96 -22.03
CA SER A 91 -9.14 -1.48 -23.10
C SER A 91 -8.71 -0.94 -24.46
N ARG A 92 -8.73 -1.83 -25.47
CA ARG A 92 -8.49 -1.47 -26.89
C ARG A 92 -9.40 -0.35 -27.42
N VAL A 93 -10.55 -0.13 -26.77
CA VAL A 93 -11.47 0.96 -27.11
C VAL A 93 -10.90 2.34 -26.73
N GLY A 94 -9.95 2.39 -25.80
CA GLY A 94 -9.34 3.64 -25.35
C GLY A 94 -10.24 4.42 -24.40
N GLY A 95 -10.48 5.71 -24.69
CA GLY A 95 -11.34 6.56 -23.86
C GLY A 95 -10.81 6.73 -22.43
N THR A 96 -11.72 6.70 -21.45
CA THR A 96 -11.39 6.91 -20.03
C THR A 96 -10.42 5.85 -19.49
N SER A 97 -10.46 4.60 -19.97
CA SER A 97 -9.51 3.57 -19.52
C SER A 97 -8.07 3.90 -19.96
N LYS A 98 -7.87 4.46 -21.16
CA LYS A 98 -6.58 4.95 -21.62
C LYS A 98 -6.09 6.13 -20.78
N THR A 99 -6.96 7.11 -20.52
CA THR A 99 -6.64 8.27 -19.65
C THR A 99 -6.24 7.82 -18.25
N LEU A 100 -6.94 6.84 -17.68
CA LEU A 100 -6.61 6.26 -16.36
C LEU A 100 -5.22 5.59 -16.40
N ALA A 101 -4.94 4.79 -17.42
CA ALA A 101 -3.65 4.13 -17.58
C ALA A 101 -2.51 5.14 -17.72
N GLU A 102 -2.67 6.20 -18.52
CA GLU A 102 -1.68 7.25 -18.72
C GLU A 102 -1.42 8.07 -17.45
N ASN A 103 -2.46 8.39 -16.67
CA ASN A 103 -2.33 9.09 -15.41
C ASN A 103 -1.58 8.24 -14.37
N ILE A 104 -1.95 6.96 -14.23
CA ILE A 104 -1.23 6.03 -13.34
C ILE A 104 0.23 5.86 -13.78
N ASN A 105 0.45 5.69 -15.09
CA ASN A 105 1.80 5.57 -15.64
C ASN A 105 2.65 6.81 -15.36
N THR A 106 2.06 7.99 -15.40
CA THR A 106 2.75 9.26 -15.09
C THR A 106 3.25 9.28 -13.64
N GLU A 107 2.45 8.82 -12.69
CA GLU A 107 2.83 8.77 -11.29
C GLU A 107 3.85 7.64 -11.01
N MET A 108 3.63 6.47 -11.59
CA MET A 108 4.52 5.32 -11.42
C MET A 108 5.91 5.51 -12.04
N LYS A 109 6.04 6.27 -13.12
CA LYS A 109 7.34 6.63 -13.73
C LYS A 109 8.30 7.33 -12.75
N LYS A 110 7.78 7.98 -11.73
CA LYS A 110 8.58 8.62 -10.67
C LYS A 110 9.23 7.59 -9.73
N LEU A 111 8.77 6.35 -9.75
CA LEU A 111 9.15 5.29 -8.82
C LEU A 111 9.93 4.16 -9.48
N MET A 112 9.51 3.72 -10.66
CA MET A 112 10.06 2.57 -11.37
C MET A 112 10.14 2.82 -12.87
N LYS A 113 10.98 2.03 -13.57
CA LYS A 113 11.05 2.03 -15.03
C LYS A 113 9.69 1.66 -15.61
N SER A 114 9.13 2.51 -16.47
CA SER A 114 7.92 2.20 -17.20
C SER A 114 8.19 1.31 -18.40
N ARG A 115 7.36 0.29 -18.58
CA ARG A 115 7.27 -0.53 -19.79
C ARG A 115 6.12 -0.06 -20.70
N GLY A 116 5.46 1.06 -20.32
CA GLY A 116 4.41 1.74 -21.07
C GLY A 116 2.99 1.38 -20.67
N VAL A 117 2.05 2.07 -21.30
CA VAL A 117 0.63 1.76 -21.31
C VAL A 117 0.34 0.91 -22.54
N LYS A 118 -0.45 -0.17 -22.40
CA LYS A 118 -0.58 -1.20 -23.42
C LYS A 118 -2.00 -1.68 -23.56
N THR A 119 -2.30 -2.21 -24.72
CA THR A 119 -3.44 -3.11 -24.94
C THR A 119 -2.92 -4.52 -25.16
N LYS A 120 -3.71 -5.53 -24.79
CA LYS A 120 -3.44 -6.92 -25.10
C LYS A 120 -4.73 -7.56 -25.60
N LEU A 121 -4.67 -8.22 -26.75
CA LEU A 121 -5.84 -8.84 -27.35
C LEU A 121 -5.72 -10.38 -27.32
N ASP A 122 -6.86 -11.03 -27.25
CA ASP A 122 -6.97 -12.47 -27.46
C ASP A 122 -6.99 -12.81 -28.98
N SER A 123 -7.04 -14.10 -29.33
CA SER A 123 -7.08 -14.56 -30.71
C SER A 123 -8.32 -14.06 -31.48
N ASN A 124 -9.36 -13.63 -30.81
CA ASN A 124 -10.60 -13.10 -31.40
C ASN A 124 -10.61 -11.56 -31.49
N GLY A 125 -9.47 -10.90 -31.20
CA GLY A 125 -9.36 -9.45 -31.24
C GLY A 125 -10.07 -8.72 -30.09
N ARG A 126 -10.43 -9.42 -29.00
CA ARG A 126 -11.04 -8.84 -27.80
C ARG A 126 -9.97 -8.55 -26.75
N ASP A 127 -10.25 -7.64 -25.81
CA ASP A 127 -9.36 -7.41 -24.69
C ASP A 127 -9.06 -8.73 -23.95
N TYR A 128 -7.79 -9.06 -23.80
CA TYR A 128 -7.30 -10.33 -23.23
C TYR A 128 -7.74 -10.51 -21.77
N PHE A 129 -7.56 -9.46 -20.96
CA PHE A 129 -7.86 -9.51 -19.54
C PHE A 129 -9.37 -9.43 -19.31
N ALA A 130 -9.92 -10.43 -18.62
CA ALA A 130 -11.35 -10.54 -18.36
C ALA A 130 -11.90 -9.33 -17.60
N ILE A 131 -11.16 -8.81 -16.61
CA ILE A 131 -11.57 -7.61 -15.85
C ILE A 131 -11.72 -6.38 -16.75
N ILE A 132 -10.92 -6.25 -17.80
CA ILE A 132 -11.03 -5.15 -18.76
C ILE A 132 -12.19 -5.40 -19.74
N ARG A 133 -12.39 -6.64 -20.14
CA ARG A 133 -13.35 -7.03 -21.16
C ARG A 133 -14.79 -7.10 -20.67
N LEU A 134 -15.00 -7.54 -19.41
CA LEU A 134 -16.31 -7.95 -18.89
C LEU A 134 -16.89 -6.97 -17.85
N THR A 135 -16.14 -5.94 -17.46
CA THR A 135 -16.68 -4.90 -16.60
C THR A 135 -17.28 -3.78 -17.43
N ASP A 136 -18.39 -3.19 -16.95
CA ASP A 136 -19.14 -2.13 -17.66
C ASP A 136 -18.41 -0.78 -17.55
N ALA A 137 -17.64 -0.57 -16.50
CA ALA A 137 -16.91 0.67 -16.26
C ALA A 137 -15.49 0.65 -16.87
N PRO A 138 -14.91 1.82 -17.19
CA PRO A 138 -13.54 1.93 -17.66
C PRO A 138 -12.55 1.24 -16.71
N ALA A 139 -11.85 0.21 -17.21
CA ALA A 139 -10.99 -0.65 -16.42
C ALA A 139 -9.54 -0.65 -16.90
N VAL A 140 -8.61 -0.81 -15.95
CA VAL A 140 -7.18 -1.07 -16.20
C VAL A 140 -6.68 -2.22 -15.35
N LEU A 141 -5.67 -2.95 -15.85
CA LEU A 141 -4.90 -3.92 -15.08
C LEU A 141 -3.49 -3.39 -14.86
N LEU A 142 -3.03 -3.46 -13.64
CA LEU A 142 -1.77 -2.87 -13.16
C LEU A 142 -0.77 -3.98 -12.87
N GLU A 143 0.36 -4.00 -13.56
CA GLU A 143 1.51 -4.86 -13.31
C GLU A 143 2.61 -4.07 -12.62
N GLY A 144 2.62 -4.06 -11.29
CA GLY A 144 3.39 -3.15 -10.45
C GLY A 144 4.89 -3.46 -10.32
N GLY A 145 5.45 -4.30 -11.17
CA GLY A 145 6.84 -4.80 -11.16
C GLY A 145 6.89 -6.32 -11.14
N PHE A 146 8.09 -6.89 -11.24
CA PHE A 146 8.28 -8.34 -11.42
C PHE A 146 8.61 -9.03 -10.08
N VAL A 147 7.78 -10.02 -9.70
CA VAL A 147 7.97 -10.80 -8.45
C VAL A 147 9.17 -11.76 -8.54
N ASP A 148 9.56 -12.13 -9.75
CA ASP A 148 10.63 -13.07 -10.06
C ASP A 148 11.96 -12.41 -10.46
N THR A 149 12.01 -11.08 -10.47
CA THR A 149 13.22 -10.27 -10.62
C THR A 149 13.59 -9.65 -9.27
N LYS A 150 14.78 -9.99 -8.76
CA LYS A 150 15.19 -9.65 -7.39
C LYS A 150 15.14 -8.15 -7.09
N SER A 151 15.62 -7.30 -8.02
CA SER A 151 15.60 -5.85 -7.85
C SER A 151 14.18 -5.28 -7.71
N ASP A 152 13.24 -5.77 -8.55
CA ASP A 152 11.85 -5.35 -8.51
C ASP A 152 11.15 -5.85 -7.24
N ALA A 153 11.37 -7.13 -6.89
CA ALA A 153 10.79 -7.72 -5.69
C ALA A 153 11.27 -7.01 -4.40
N ASP A 154 12.56 -6.67 -4.32
CA ASP A 154 13.11 -5.92 -3.18
C ASP A 154 12.53 -4.49 -3.15
N TYR A 155 12.38 -3.84 -4.31
CA TYR A 155 11.74 -2.54 -4.40
C TYR A 155 10.28 -2.60 -3.95
N ILE A 156 9.50 -3.58 -4.44
CA ILE A 156 8.10 -3.80 -4.05
C ILE A 156 7.98 -3.99 -2.54
N LYS A 157 8.80 -4.88 -1.94
CA LYS A 157 8.84 -5.09 -0.48
C LYS A 157 9.00 -3.79 0.30
N ALA A 158 9.93 -2.95 -0.13
CA ALA A 158 10.26 -1.72 0.57
C ALA A 158 9.30 -0.56 0.27
N ASN A 159 8.61 -0.55 -0.89
CA ASN A 159 7.93 0.62 -1.41
C ASN A 159 6.49 0.37 -1.90
N TYR A 160 5.84 -0.75 -1.57
CA TYR A 160 4.45 -1.01 -2.00
C TYR A 160 3.47 0.11 -1.57
N SER A 161 3.77 0.83 -0.50
CA SER A 161 2.98 1.99 -0.08
C SER A 161 3.12 3.18 -1.02
N LYS A 162 4.32 3.41 -1.58
CA LYS A 162 4.54 4.44 -2.60
C LYS A 162 3.86 4.06 -3.92
N ILE A 163 3.92 2.77 -4.29
CA ILE A 163 3.22 2.23 -5.46
C ILE A 163 1.71 2.44 -5.30
N ALA A 164 1.14 2.09 -4.15
CA ALA A 164 -0.27 2.31 -3.86
C ALA A 164 -0.66 3.80 -3.92
N ARG A 165 0.21 4.69 -3.44
CA ARG A 165 -0.01 6.13 -3.53
C ARG A 165 -0.01 6.61 -4.97
N ALA A 166 0.93 6.17 -5.80
CA ALA A 166 0.98 6.51 -7.23
C ALA A 166 -0.27 6.03 -7.98
N TYR A 167 -0.78 4.84 -7.65
CA TYR A 167 -2.06 4.36 -8.20
C TYR A 167 -3.23 5.27 -7.80
N ALA A 168 -3.33 5.60 -6.52
CA ALA A 168 -4.39 6.48 -6.03
C ALA A 168 -4.31 7.87 -6.67
N ASP A 169 -3.13 8.46 -6.81
CA ASP A 169 -2.95 9.78 -7.43
C ASP A 169 -3.37 9.78 -8.90
N GLY A 170 -3.03 8.73 -9.66
CA GLY A 170 -3.46 8.55 -11.04
C GLY A 170 -4.99 8.40 -11.17
N ILE A 171 -5.62 7.66 -10.25
CA ILE A 171 -7.07 7.51 -10.16
C ILE A 171 -7.74 8.87 -9.87
N LEU A 172 -7.30 9.56 -8.83
CA LEU A 172 -7.85 10.85 -8.41
C LEU A 172 -7.76 11.90 -9.52
N LYS A 173 -6.61 11.94 -10.21
CA LYS A 173 -6.43 12.80 -11.38
C LYS A 173 -7.41 12.46 -12.50
N THR A 174 -7.68 11.18 -12.75
CA THR A 174 -8.64 10.75 -13.77
C THR A 174 -10.08 11.14 -13.41
N LEU A 175 -10.42 11.09 -12.12
CA LEU A 175 -11.72 11.51 -11.60
C LEU A 175 -11.90 13.04 -11.53
N GLY A 176 -10.86 13.82 -11.87
CA GLY A 176 -10.88 15.28 -11.75
C GLY A 176 -10.89 15.76 -10.29
N ILE A 177 -10.49 14.87 -9.36
CA ILE A 177 -10.39 15.20 -7.95
C ILE A 177 -8.99 15.75 -7.70
N THR A 178 -8.92 17.07 -7.58
CA THR A 178 -7.72 17.72 -7.07
C THR A 178 -7.70 17.51 -5.58
N VAL A 179 -6.89 16.54 -5.13
CA VAL A 179 -6.43 16.62 -3.75
C VAL A 179 -5.70 17.95 -3.69
N LYS A 180 -6.24 18.94 -2.98
CA LYS A 180 -5.45 20.11 -2.63
C LYS A 180 -4.22 19.51 -1.95
N THR A 181 -3.12 19.53 -2.65
CA THR A 181 -1.82 19.51 -2.03
C THR A 181 -1.71 20.89 -1.35
N ASP A 182 -2.47 21.09 -0.28
CA ASP A 182 -1.90 21.87 0.79
C ASP A 182 -0.56 21.20 0.94
N SER A 183 0.52 21.94 0.81
CA SER A 183 1.88 21.44 0.97
C SER A 183 1.91 20.51 2.18
N VAL A 184 1.48 19.30 1.95
CA VAL A 184 1.65 18.20 2.87
C VAL A 184 3.12 17.91 2.73
N SER A 185 3.92 18.61 3.52
CA SER A 185 5.08 17.95 4.08
C SER A 185 4.52 16.60 4.50
N ALA A 186 4.83 15.55 3.74
CA ALA A 186 4.13 14.27 3.74
C ALA A 186 3.77 13.93 5.17
N ALA A 187 2.47 14.03 5.53
CA ALA A 187 2.05 13.93 6.92
C ALA A 187 2.51 12.54 7.33
N LYS A 188 3.55 12.49 8.15
CA LYS A 188 4.22 11.24 8.52
C LYS A 188 3.16 10.26 8.95
N PRO A 189 3.11 9.04 8.41
CA PRO A 189 2.06 8.09 8.74
C PRO A 189 2.04 7.86 10.24
N VAL A 190 0.86 7.68 10.81
CA VAL A 190 0.70 7.29 12.20
C VAL A 190 0.96 5.80 12.29
N LEU A 191 2.00 5.40 13.03
CA LEU A 191 2.36 3.99 13.19
C LEU A 191 1.31 3.23 14.00
N ASP A 192 0.88 3.85 15.12
CA ASP A 192 -0.17 3.32 15.99
C ASP A 192 -1.13 4.46 16.37
N LYS A 193 -2.44 4.18 16.35
CA LYS A 193 -3.48 5.11 16.83
C LYS A 193 -3.86 4.86 18.29
N THR A 194 -3.56 3.67 18.81
CA THR A 194 -3.80 3.23 20.17
C THR A 194 -2.57 2.58 20.75
N GLY A 195 -2.39 2.69 22.05
CA GLY A 195 -1.22 2.18 22.77
C GLY A 195 -0.89 3.03 23.97
N TYR A 196 0.23 2.75 24.61
CA TYR A 196 0.68 3.51 25.78
C TYR A 196 1.06 4.93 25.38
N LYS A 197 0.67 5.89 26.22
CA LYS A 197 0.92 7.34 26.07
C LYS A 197 1.27 7.98 27.42
N LYS A 198 1.70 9.22 27.39
CA LYS A 198 2.05 9.97 28.62
C LYS A 198 0.89 9.92 29.63
N GLY A 199 1.24 9.55 30.85
CA GLY A 199 0.31 9.40 31.98
C GLY A 199 -0.09 7.95 32.25
N ASP A 200 0.07 7.03 31.31
CA ASP A 200 -0.25 5.63 31.50
C ASP A 200 0.74 4.94 32.46
N LYS A 201 0.27 3.89 33.15
CA LYS A 201 1.07 3.05 34.04
C LYS A 201 0.82 1.58 33.72
N SER A 202 1.88 0.79 33.60
CA SER A 202 1.79 -0.65 33.37
C SER A 202 3.17 -1.28 33.47
N ASP A 203 3.22 -2.57 33.83
CA ASP A 203 4.44 -3.37 33.78
C ASP A 203 4.96 -3.51 32.35
N ASP A 204 4.09 -3.54 31.36
CA ASP A 204 4.48 -3.51 29.93
C ASP A 204 5.22 -2.22 29.56
N ILE A 205 4.88 -1.08 30.19
CA ILE A 205 5.60 0.17 30.01
C ILE A 205 7.02 0.05 30.60
N PHE A 206 7.15 -0.59 31.74
CA PHE A 206 8.48 -0.87 32.31
C PHE A 206 9.29 -1.76 31.36
N CYS A 207 8.73 -2.85 30.85
CA CYS A 207 9.40 -3.72 29.87
C CYS A 207 9.83 -2.95 28.60
N MET A 208 8.95 -2.12 28.05
CA MET A 208 9.29 -1.25 26.92
C MET A 208 10.39 -0.25 27.24
N LYS A 209 10.40 0.35 28.45
CA LYS A 209 11.47 1.26 28.89
C LYS A 209 12.81 0.56 29.00
N MET A 210 12.85 -0.70 29.43
CA MET A 210 14.08 -1.49 29.40
C MET A 210 14.61 -1.69 27.98
N GLN A 211 13.73 -1.94 27.01
CA GLN A 211 14.10 -2.00 25.59
C GLN A 211 14.62 -0.62 25.08
N LEU A 212 14.00 0.48 25.46
CA LEU A 212 14.47 1.84 25.12
C LEU A 212 15.85 2.16 25.74
N ILE A 213 16.15 1.64 26.93
CA ILE A 213 17.48 1.74 27.57
C ILE A 213 18.51 0.95 26.75
N ILE A 214 18.18 -0.26 26.32
CA ILE A 214 19.04 -1.07 25.44
C ILE A 214 19.26 -0.33 24.12
N ALA A 215 18.19 0.17 23.50
CA ALA A 215 18.25 0.94 22.27
C ALA A 215 19.15 2.18 22.40
N LYS A 216 19.19 2.83 23.59
CA LYS A 216 20.12 3.92 23.85
C LYS A 216 21.56 3.44 23.86
N LYS A 217 21.87 2.34 24.52
CA LYS A 217 23.22 1.74 24.55
C LYS A 217 23.74 1.35 23.16
N LEU A 218 22.82 0.95 22.28
CA LEU A 218 23.10 0.58 20.88
C LEU A 218 23.11 1.76 19.91
N GLY A 219 22.92 3.01 20.40
CA GLY A 219 22.89 4.21 19.57
C GLY A 219 21.61 4.40 18.74
N ILE A 220 20.58 3.59 18.97
CA ILE A 220 19.29 3.67 18.26
C ILE A 220 18.43 4.80 18.84
N ASN A 221 18.45 4.99 20.15
CA ASN A 221 17.75 6.02 20.89
C ASN A 221 18.74 6.91 21.65
N LYS A 222 18.50 8.23 21.69
CA LYS A 222 19.37 9.17 22.40
C LYS A 222 18.89 9.53 23.82
N TYR A 223 17.65 9.23 24.15
CA TYR A 223 17.04 9.63 25.43
C TYR A 223 17.28 8.58 26.51
N GLY A 224 17.54 9.05 27.74
CA GLY A 224 17.58 8.21 28.94
C GLY A 224 16.17 7.94 29.47
N MET A 225 16.02 6.81 30.17
CA MET A 225 14.80 6.39 30.82
C MET A 225 15.02 6.19 32.31
N ASP A 226 14.05 6.56 33.12
CA ASP A 226 13.90 6.08 34.48
C ASP A 226 13.34 4.64 34.51
N LYS A 227 13.68 3.90 35.55
CA LYS A 227 13.26 2.48 35.68
C LYS A 227 12.00 2.38 36.54
N ASN A 228 10.86 2.87 36.01
CA ASN A 228 9.56 2.78 36.67
C ASN A 228 8.46 2.44 35.66
N ILE A 229 7.26 2.20 36.14
CA ILE A 229 6.09 1.78 35.37
C ILE A 229 5.34 2.92 34.66
N TRP A 230 5.81 4.18 34.79
CA TRP A 230 5.13 5.36 34.25
C TRP A 230 5.61 5.71 32.85
N PHE A 231 4.68 6.05 31.98
CA PHE A 231 4.99 6.68 30.70
C PHE A 231 5.15 8.21 30.93
N GLY A 232 6.32 8.63 31.36
CA GLY A 232 6.66 10.03 31.62
C GLY A 232 7.22 10.76 30.39
N ASP A 233 7.72 11.99 30.60
CA ASP A 233 8.27 12.83 29.53
C ASP A 233 9.50 12.21 28.85
N GLY A 234 10.38 11.56 29.60
CA GLY A 234 11.53 10.85 29.03
C GLY A 234 11.09 9.74 28.05
N THR A 235 10.06 8.98 28.41
CA THR A 235 9.48 7.95 27.55
C THR A 235 8.81 8.56 26.32
N LEU A 236 8.02 9.62 26.49
CA LEU A 236 7.40 10.37 25.40
C LEU A 236 8.44 10.88 24.38
N ASN A 237 9.52 11.47 24.88
CA ASN A 237 10.59 12.00 24.03
C ASN A 237 11.29 10.89 23.24
N ALA A 238 11.56 9.75 23.86
CA ALA A 238 12.15 8.59 23.19
C ALA A 238 11.23 8.00 22.12
N VAL A 239 9.95 7.82 22.44
CA VAL A 239 8.95 7.32 21.48
C VAL A 239 8.83 8.26 20.29
N ASN A 240 8.68 9.57 20.52
CA ASN A 240 8.58 10.56 19.45
C ASN A 240 9.87 10.63 18.62
N TYR A 241 11.03 10.56 19.24
CA TYR A 241 12.30 10.52 18.53
C TYR A 241 12.36 9.33 17.56
N LEU A 242 12.07 8.13 18.04
CA LEU A 242 12.10 6.92 17.21
C LEU A 242 11.03 6.95 16.12
N LEU A 243 9.81 7.38 16.42
CA LEU A 243 8.78 7.59 15.40
C LEU A 243 9.28 8.54 14.31
N GLY A 244 9.94 9.63 14.70
CA GLY A 244 10.55 10.59 13.77
C GLY A 244 11.65 9.98 12.90
N GLN A 245 12.58 9.20 13.51
CA GLN A 245 13.64 8.51 12.79
C GLN A 245 13.10 7.47 11.81
N TRP A 246 12.00 6.82 12.16
CA TRP A 246 11.34 5.82 11.32
C TRP A 246 10.37 6.40 10.28
N GLY A 247 10.26 7.73 10.20
CA GLY A 247 9.41 8.40 9.21
C GLY A 247 7.95 8.53 9.60
N TYR A 248 7.57 8.26 10.87
CA TYR A 248 6.19 8.37 11.36
C TYR A 248 5.89 9.70 12.03
N LYS A 249 4.59 10.02 12.14
CA LYS A 249 4.11 11.15 12.95
C LYS A 249 4.48 10.94 14.41
N GLN A 250 5.05 11.95 15.04
CA GLN A 250 5.42 11.95 16.46
C GLN A 250 4.17 12.19 17.32
N ASN A 251 3.31 11.19 17.43
CA ASN A 251 2.04 11.26 18.15
C ASN A 251 2.12 10.82 19.62
N GLY A 252 3.31 10.45 20.08
CA GLY A 252 3.56 10.03 21.47
C GLY A 252 2.93 8.69 21.87
N ILE A 253 2.49 7.88 20.93
CA ILE A 253 1.82 6.60 21.16
C ILE A 253 2.77 5.44 20.88
N ALA A 254 2.99 4.58 21.88
CA ALA A 254 3.74 3.35 21.77
C ALA A 254 2.77 2.15 21.71
N GLY A 255 2.24 1.88 20.54
CA GLY A 255 1.34 0.75 20.29
C GLY A 255 2.09 -0.55 19.99
N VAL A 256 1.35 -1.53 19.50
CA VAL A 256 1.88 -2.87 19.19
C VAL A 256 2.96 -2.80 18.10
N ASN A 257 2.74 -1.99 17.06
CA ASN A 257 3.68 -1.90 15.94
C ASN A 257 4.96 -1.16 16.34
N PHE A 258 4.87 -0.10 17.18
CA PHE A 258 6.02 0.58 17.73
C PHE A 258 6.91 -0.41 18.51
N ARG A 259 6.31 -1.17 19.42
CA ARG A 259 7.05 -2.12 20.27
C ARG A 259 7.71 -3.25 19.46
N LYS A 260 7.01 -3.82 18.47
CA LYS A 260 7.57 -4.81 17.54
C LYS A 260 8.77 -4.24 16.78
N ARG A 261 8.63 -3.03 16.24
CA ARG A 261 9.71 -2.41 15.49
C ARG A 261 10.92 -2.10 16.37
N LEU A 262 10.71 -1.62 17.59
CA LEU A 262 11.79 -1.36 18.55
C LEU A 262 12.62 -2.63 18.80
N ILE A 263 11.96 -3.76 19.01
CA ILE A 263 12.63 -5.06 19.19
C ILE A 263 13.45 -5.41 17.94
N THR A 264 12.85 -5.34 16.76
CA THR A 264 13.55 -5.64 15.49
C THR A 264 14.77 -4.75 15.27
N GLU A 265 14.71 -3.45 15.59
CA GLU A 265 15.86 -2.55 15.45
C GLU A 265 16.97 -2.85 16.48
N ILE A 266 16.61 -3.31 17.67
CA ILE A 266 17.58 -3.80 18.67
C ILE A 266 18.25 -5.08 18.18
N GLU A 267 17.49 -6.07 17.72
CA GLU A 267 17.99 -7.35 17.22
C GLU A 267 18.98 -7.19 16.05
N LYS A 268 18.76 -6.23 15.16
CA LYS A 268 19.70 -5.92 14.06
C LYS A 268 21.06 -5.38 14.53
N LYS A 269 21.16 -4.91 15.75
CA LYS A 269 22.36 -4.28 16.32
C LYS A 269 23.10 -5.17 17.33
N MET A 270 22.47 -6.26 17.74
CA MET A 270 23.07 -7.30 18.59
C MET A 270 23.79 -8.36 17.76
#